data_8dc25133ba10477a7425b11037b592d6
#
_entry.id   8dc25133ba10477a7425b11037b592d6
#
_cell.length_a   1.000
_cell.length_b   1.000
_cell.length_c   1.000
_cell.angle_alpha   90.00
_cell.angle_beta   90.00
_cell.angle_gamma   90.00
#
_symmetry.space_group_name_H-M   'P 1'
#
loop_
_entity.id
_entity.type
_entity.pdbx_description
1 polymer ?
#
loop_
_entity_poly.entity_id
_entity_poly.type
_entity_poly.pdbx_seq_one_letter_code
_entity_poly.pdbx_strand_id
1 'polypeptide(L)'
;MRGIADGVPLPLTVKIRLGAGASEAPAAALAEACQNAGAAAVIIHGRTKEQRYTRAANWNLIGEIREKSSIPVVGNGDILTWYEHRNRLEQSGAFATMTGRGALIKPWIFKEKNDGAEWDPTAEERVGVYLTLCGFFKEHFRADELGKKRYMEFMPWHFGFFCRYRPLPETVYGAMAREHPLLQTRLGVVESAAIAAAESRRLSPLDRLLRVELEECHARLSEALWDADADPGRAVELFEAMTTDGSLERWEDEERAERARSRDPDASIGAGDAVRG
;
A
#
# COMPACT_ATOMS: atom_id res chain seq x y z
N MET A 1 -13.47 -2.07 27.22
CA MET A 1 -14.41 -1.81 26.12
C MET A 1 -15.80 -1.39 26.61
N ARG A 2 -16.50 -2.12 27.49
CA ARG A 2 -17.82 -1.68 28.01
C ARG A 2 -17.81 -0.25 28.54
N GLY A 3 -16.88 0.12 29.41
CA GLY A 3 -16.80 1.48 29.97
C GLY A 3 -16.56 2.58 28.91
N ILE A 4 -16.03 2.26 27.72
CA ILE A 4 -15.91 3.21 26.61
C ILE A 4 -17.24 3.27 25.85
N ALA A 5 -17.85 2.11 25.55
CA ALA A 5 -19.12 2.05 24.82
C ALA A 5 -20.26 2.74 25.61
N ASP A 6 -20.26 2.59 26.93
CA ASP A 6 -21.28 3.21 27.82
C ASP A 6 -21.03 4.71 28.07
N GLY A 7 -19.78 5.16 27.89
CA GLY A 7 -19.36 6.53 28.22
C GLY A 7 -19.32 7.52 27.06
N VAL A 8 -19.51 7.07 25.81
CA VAL A 8 -19.39 7.91 24.60
C VAL A 8 -20.59 7.70 23.67
N PRO A 9 -21.29 8.76 23.24
CA PRO A 9 -22.44 8.65 22.33
C PRO A 9 -22.02 8.37 20.86
N LEU A 10 -20.93 7.65 20.63
CA LEU A 10 -20.38 7.32 19.32
C LEU A 10 -20.27 5.79 19.17
N PRO A 11 -20.51 5.25 17.95
CA PRO A 11 -20.33 3.83 17.71
C PRO A 11 -18.84 3.45 17.88
N LEU A 12 -18.58 2.50 18.78
CA LEU A 12 -17.23 1.95 19.00
C LEU A 12 -16.95 0.85 18.00
N THR A 13 -15.92 1.00 17.18
CA THR A 13 -15.39 -0.08 16.32
C THR A 13 -14.08 -0.62 16.86
N VAL A 14 -13.85 -1.92 16.72
CA VAL A 14 -12.65 -2.57 17.26
C VAL A 14 -11.88 -3.25 16.15
N LYS A 15 -10.58 -2.92 16.02
CA LYS A 15 -9.69 -3.58 15.06
C LYS A 15 -8.81 -4.61 15.76
N ILE A 16 -8.87 -5.87 15.28
CA ILE A 16 -8.14 -7.01 15.84
C ILE A 16 -7.29 -7.72 14.78
N ARG A 17 -6.40 -8.59 15.25
CA ARG A 17 -5.72 -9.64 14.48
C ARG A 17 -6.21 -11.00 14.91
N LEU A 18 -5.88 -12.05 14.14
CA LEU A 18 -6.28 -13.44 14.46
C LEU A 18 -5.69 -13.97 15.77
N GLY A 19 -4.58 -13.40 16.22
CA GLY A 19 -3.90 -13.76 17.46
C GLY A 19 -2.57 -13.03 17.61
N ALA A 20 -1.90 -13.23 18.77
CA ALA A 20 -0.59 -12.68 19.04
C ALA A 20 0.55 -13.60 18.55
N GLY A 21 0.44 -14.92 18.79
CA GLY A 21 1.41 -15.93 18.40
C GLY A 21 1.06 -16.61 17.07
N ALA A 22 1.59 -17.81 16.86
CA ALA A 22 1.36 -18.59 15.64
C ALA A 22 -0.10 -19.09 15.48
N SER A 23 -0.83 -19.26 16.60
CA SER A 23 -2.20 -19.76 16.60
C SER A 23 -3.22 -18.70 16.22
N GLU A 24 -4.14 -19.04 15.31
CA GLU A 24 -5.29 -18.24 14.89
C GLU A 24 -6.56 -18.53 15.73
N ALA A 25 -6.51 -19.55 16.59
CA ALA A 25 -7.64 -20.03 17.40
C ALA A 25 -8.32 -18.95 18.28
N PRO A 26 -7.59 -17.92 18.82
CA PRO A 26 -8.22 -16.88 19.63
C PRO A 26 -9.18 -15.93 18.90
N ALA A 27 -9.12 -15.89 17.56
CA ALA A 27 -9.80 -14.85 16.77
C ALA A 27 -11.32 -14.83 16.97
N ALA A 28 -11.96 -15.98 16.94
CA ALA A 28 -13.42 -16.09 17.11
C ALA A 28 -13.87 -15.64 18.50
N ALA A 29 -13.22 -16.14 19.56
CA ALA A 29 -13.51 -15.75 20.93
C ALA A 29 -13.25 -14.24 21.18
N LEU A 30 -12.20 -13.68 20.55
CA LEU A 30 -11.91 -12.26 20.65
C LEU A 30 -12.98 -11.41 19.95
N ALA A 31 -13.43 -11.81 18.77
CA ALA A 31 -14.52 -11.13 18.06
C ALA A 31 -15.83 -11.17 18.86
N GLU A 32 -16.19 -12.32 19.42
CA GLU A 32 -17.34 -12.49 20.31
C GLU A 32 -17.23 -11.60 21.57
N ALA A 33 -16.06 -11.56 22.19
CA ALA A 33 -15.83 -10.69 23.35
C ALA A 33 -15.98 -9.19 23.00
N CYS A 34 -15.56 -8.77 21.81
CA CYS A 34 -15.77 -7.41 21.32
C CYS A 34 -17.26 -7.09 21.16
N GLN A 35 -18.01 -8.01 20.51
CA GLN A 35 -19.45 -7.89 20.34
C GLN A 35 -20.17 -7.80 21.69
N ASN A 36 -19.88 -8.73 22.61
CA ASN A 36 -20.49 -8.76 23.96
C ASN A 36 -20.11 -7.55 24.81
N ALA A 37 -19.05 -6.84 24.48
CA ALA A 37 -18.63 -5.61 25.11
C ALA A 37 -19.24 -4.34 24.48
N GLY A 38 -20.18 -4.47 23.51
CA GLY A 38 -20.89 -3.37 22.89
C GLY A 38 -20.19 -2.73 21.69
N ALA A 39 -19.28 -3.44 21.02
CA ALA A 39 -18.72 -2.95 19.77
C ALA A 39 -19.82 -2.88 18.68
N ALA A 40 -19.86 -1.79 17.93
CA ALA A 40 -20.77 -1.59 16.80
C ALA A 40 -20.30 -2.30 15.52
N ALA A 41 -19.01 -2.57 15.39
CA ALA A 41 -18.41 -3.37 14.33
C ALA A 41 -17.03 -3.90 14.74
N VAL A 42 -16.60 -4.98 14.13
CA VAL A 42 -15.25 -5.51 14.31
C VAL A 42 -14.51 -5.57 12.98
N ILE A 43 -13.26 -5.08 12.97
CA ILE A 43 -12.38 -5.13 11.81
C ILE A 43 -11.31 -6.19 12.07
N ILE A 44 -11.23 -7.21 11.20
CA ILE A 44 -10.37 -8.38 11.40
C ILE A 44 -9.27 -8.41 10.36
N HIS A 45 -8.01 -8.25 10.79
CA HIS A 45 -6.87 -8.54 9.93
C HIS A 45 -6.61 -10.05 9.92
N GLY A 46 -6.74 -10.67 8.76
CA GLY A 46 -6.63 -12.12 8.54
C GLY A 46 -5.24 -12.71 8.79
N ARG A 47 -4.47 -12.16 9.73
CA ARG A 47 -3.15 -12.65 10.18
C ARG A 47 -2.95 -12.46 11.66
N THR A 48 -2.12 -13.31 12.25
CA THR A 48 -1.61 -13.10 13.62
C THR A 48 -0.53 -12.01 13.62
N LYS A 49 -0.15 -11.54 14.82
CA LYS A 49 0.96 -10.58 14.99
C LYS A 49 2.29 -11.19 14.52
N GLU A 50 2.53 -12.46 14.82
CA GLU A 50 3.77 -13.18 14.50
C GLU A 50 3.91 -13.46 13.00
N GLN A 51 2.81 -13.78 12.31
CA GLN A 51 2.82 -14.02 10.86
C GLN A 51 3.26 -12.80 10.03
N ARG A 52 3.10 -11.59 10.55
CA ARG A 52 3.42 -10.32 9.84
C ARG A 52 2.85 -10.35 8.41
N TYR A 53 3.73 -10.46 7.40
CA TYR A 53 3.38 -10.49 5.97
C TYR A 53 3.95 -11.73 5.26
N THR A 54 4.36 -12.77 6.01
CA THR A 54 4.98 -13.98 5.46
C THR A 54 3.98 -14.97 4.88
N ARG A 55 2.70 -14.83 5.24
CA ARG A 55 1.60 -15.68 4.75
C ARG A 55 0.47 -14.82 4.20
N ALA A 56 -0.39 -15.40 3.37
CA ALA A 56 -1.62 -14.78 2.93
C ALA A 56 -2.58 -14.55 4.11
N ALA A 57 -3.41 -13.50 4.02
CA ALA A 57 -4.47 -13.27 4.99
C ALA A 57 -5.52 -14.39 4.90
N ASN A 58 -5.93 -14.94 6.06
CA ASN A 58 -6.91 -16.02 6.14
C ASN A 58 -8.34 -15.46 6.05
N TRP A 59 -8.85 -15.36 4.82
CA TRP A 59 -10.20 -14.85 4.56
C TRP A 59 -11.29 -15.88 4.87
N ASN A 60 -10.98 -17.18 4.88
CA ASN A 60 -11.92 -18.22 5.29
C ASN A 60 -12.28 -18.07 6.77
N LEU A 61 -11.27 -17.89 7.64
CA LEU A 61 -11.51 -17.65 9.06
C LEU A 61 -12.28 -16.35 9.32
N ILE A 62 -12.04 -15.29 8.53
CA ILE A 62 -12.87 -14.08 8.60
C ILE A 62 -14.33 -14.40 8.29
N GLY A 63 -14.60 -15.24 7.28
CA GLY A 63 -15.94 -15.71 6.93
C GLY A 63 -16.61 -16.50 8.04
N GLU A 64 -15.89 -17.47 8.63
CA GLU A 64 -16.38 -18.25 9.76
C GLU A 64 -16.75 -17.39 10.98
N ILE A 65 -15.97 -16.35 11.25
CA ILE A 65 -16.27 -15.40 12.33
C ILE A 65 -17.48 -14.54 11.98
N ARG A 66 -17.56 -14.09 10.71
CA ARG A 66 -18.71 -13.30 10.22
C ARG A 66 -20.02 -14.05 10.36
N GLU A 67 -20.06 -15.36 10.03
CA GLU A 67 -21.27 -16.19 10.14
C GLU A 67 -21.82 -16.26 11.56
N LYS A 68 -20.93 -16.19 12.58
CA LYS A 68 -21.27 -16.26 14.00
C LYS A 68 -21.48 -14.87 14.63
N SER A 69 -21.20 -13.80 13.90
CA SER A 69 -21.28 -12.42 14.42
C SER A 69 -22.66 -11.81 14.16
N SER A 70 -23.24 -11.18 15.18
CA SER A 70 -24.44 -10.35 15.06
C SER A 70 -24.16 -8.89 14.72
N ILE A 71 -22.89 -8.48 14.72
CA ILE A 71 -22.44 -7.13 14.32
C ILE A 71 -21.67 -7.20 13.02
N PRO A 72 -21.57 -6.08 12.25
CA PRO A 72 -20.79 -6.03 11.03
C PRO A 72 -19.34 -6.44 11.23
N VAL A 73 -18.85 -7.35 10.38
CA VAL A 73 -17.45 -7.76 10.30
C VAL A 73 -16.83 -7.16 9.05
N VAL A 74 -15.76 -6.39 9.22
CA VAL A 74 -14.97 -5.83 8.14
C VAL A 74 -13.68 -6.64 7.99
N GLY A 75 -13.46 -7.24 6.82
CA GLY A 75 -12.25 -8.01 6.54
C GLY A 75 -11.08 -7.11 6.15
N ASN A 76 -9.87 -7.46 6.58
CA ASN A 76 -8.64 -6.75 6.24
C ASN A 76 -7.51 -7.71 5.90
N GLY A 77 -6.75 -7.38 4.87
CA GLY A 77 -5.52 -8.06 4.45
C GLY A 77 -5.47 -8.33 2.94
N ASP A 78 -4.34 -8.03 2.33
CA ASP A 78 -3.96 -8.38 0.96
C ASP A 78 -4.99 -7.96 -0.11
N ILE A 79 -5.29 -6.68 -0.15
CA ILE A 79 -6.13 -6.08 -1.19
C ILE A 79 -5.32 -4.97 -1.87
N LEU A 80 -5.05 -5.13 -3.15
CA LEU A 80 -4.36 -4.17 -4.03
C LEU A 80 -5.24 -3.75 -5.21
N THR A 81 -6.22 -4.57 -5.59
CA THR A 81 -7.08 -4.33 -6.76
C THR A 81 -8.56 -4.40 -6.38
N TRP A 82 -9.42 -3.81 -7.23
CA TRP A 82 -10.86 -3.83 -7.05
C TRP A 82 -11.44 -5.25 -7.15
N TYR A 83 -10.88 -6.10 -8.02
CA TYR A 83 -11.33 -7.48 -8.15
C TYR A 83 -10.87 -8.37 -6.98
N GLU A 84 -9.70 -8.11 -6.36
CA GLU A 84 -9.36 -8.75 -5.07
C GLU A 84 -10.37 -8.34 -3.98
N HIS A 85 -10.76 -7.05 -3.92
CA HIS A 85 -11.82 -6.60 -3.01
C HIS A 85 -13.12 -7.39 -3.23
N ARG A 86 -13.61 -7.47 -4.47
CA ARG A 86 -14.80 -8.23 -4.84
C ARG A 86 -14.68 -9.72 -4.43
N ASN A 87 -13.58 -10.37 -4.84
CA ASN A 87 -13.34 -11.79 -4.55
C ASN A 87 -13.31 -12.07 -3.04
N ARG A 88 -12.73 -11.16 -2.23
CA ARG A 88 -12.69 -11.33 -0.77
C ARG A 88 -14.03 -11.12 -0.11
N LEU A 89 -14.87 -10.22 -0.61
CA LEU A 89 -16.26 -10.09 -0.15
C LEU A 89 -17.07 -11.35 -0.48
N GLU A 90 -16.96 -11.85 -1.70
CA GLU A 90 -17.62 -13.10 -2.12
C GLU A 90 -17.18 -14.28 -1.27
N GLN A 91 -15.87 -14.43 -1.02
CA GLN A 91 -15.30 -15.53 -0.24
C GLN A 91 -15.73 -15.51 1.23
N SER A 92 -15.77 -14.34 1.87
CA SER A 92 -15.95 -14.23 3.32
C SER A 92 -17.36 -13.81 3.73
N GLY A 93 -18.16 -13.25 2.82
CA GLY A 93 -19.42 -12.61 3.14
C GLY A 93 -19.29 -11.43 4.11
N ALA A 94 -18.09 -10.88 4.29
CA ALA A 94 -17.85 -9.73 5.16
C ALA A 94 -18.69 -8.51 4.70
N PHE A 95 -19.07 -7.66 5.65
CA PHE A 95 -19.86 -6.45 5.37
C PHE A 95 -19.10 -5.47 4.46
N ALA A 96 -17.79 -5.36 4.66
CA ALA A 96 -16.91 -4.51 3.87
C ALA A 96 -15.46 -5.02 3.97
N THR A 97 -14.55 -4.42 3.18
CA THR A 97 -13.11 -4.65 3.32
C THR A 97 -12.37 -3.38 3.69
N MET A 98 -11.37 -3.52 4.54
CA MET A 98 -10.40 -2.47 4.83
C MET A 98 -9.14 -2.68 3.99
N THR A 99 -8.70 -1.67 3.26
CA THR A 99 -7.45 -1.67 2.52
C THR A 99 -6.39 -0.90 3.29
N GLY A 100 -5.21 -1.52 3.47
CA GLY A 100 -4.04 -0.87 4.08
C GLY A 100 -3.04 -0.44 3.01
N ARG A 101 -1.96 -1.20 2.83
CA ARG A 101 -0.86 -0.91 1.88
C ARG A 101 -1.33 -0.66 0.44
N GLY A 102 -2.39 -1.36 -0.01
CA GLY A 102 -2.95 -1.12 -1.34
C GLY A 102 -3.40 0.34 -1.55
N ALA A 103 -3.95 0.99 -0.53
CA ALA A 103 -4.33 2.39 -0.59
C ALA A 103 -3.12 3.35 -0.54
N LEU A 104 -2.00 2.93 0.07
CA LEU A 104 -0.76 3.70 0.04
C LEU A 104 -0.09 3.61 -1.34
N ILE A 105 -0.20 2.47 -2.02
CA ILE A 105 0.36 2.24 -3.36
C ILE A 105 -0.48 2.96 -4.42
N LYS A 106 -1.81 2.82 -4.36
CA LYS A 106 -2.75 3.46 -5.28
C LYS A 106 -3.99 4.00 -4.53
N PRO A 107 -3.97 5.28 -4.14
CA PRO A 107 -5.09 5.88 -3.39
C PRO A 107 -6.43 5.81 -4.11
N TRP A 108 -6.43 5.77 -5.43
CA TRP A 108 -7.62 5.65 -6.28
C TRP A 108 -8.29 4.26 -6.24
N ILE A 109 -7.75 3.30 -5.49
CA ILE A 109 -8.39 2.00 -5.27
C ILE A 109 -9.82 2.12 -4.74
N PHE A 110 -10.14 3.17 -3.99
CA PHE A 110 -11.50 3.41 -3.50
C PHE A 110 -12.45 3.78 -4.64
N LYS A 111 -12.00 4.58 -5.61
CA LYS A 111 -12.74 4.85 -6.83
C LYS A 111 -12.99 3.55 -7.62
N GLU A 112 -11.94 2.77 -7.85
CA GLU A 112 -12.05 1.50 -8.57
C GLU A 112 -13.03 0.53 -7.91
N LYS A 113 -13.04 0.45 -6.58
CA LYS A 113 -13.98 -0.38 -5.82
C LYS A 113 -15.43 0.07 -6.01
N ASN A 114 -15.67 1.38 -6.01
CA ASN A 114 -17.00 1.94 -6.19
C ASN A 114 -17.50 1.76 -7.62
N ASP A 115 -16.62 1.93 -8.60
CA ASP A 115 -16.94 1.82 -10.02
C ASP A 115 -17.00 0.36 -10.50
N GLY A 116 -16.41 -0.59 -9.75
CA GLY A 116 -16.25 -1.98 -10.16
C GLY A 116 -15.38 -2.13 -11.41
N ALA A 117 -14.46 -1.21 -11.62
CA ALA A 117 -13.61 -1.13 -12.80
C ALA A 117 -12.23 -0.57 -12.45
N GLU A 118 -11.22 -0.98 -13.22
CA GLU A 118 -9.86 -0.48 -13.10
C GLU A 118 -9.76 0.96 -13.66
N TRP A 119 -8.96 1.77 -12.99
CA TRP A 119 -8.44 3.02 -13.52
C TRP A 119 -6.92 2.91 -13.64
N ASP A 120 -6.43 2.93 -14.87
CA ASP A 120 -5.00 2.93 -15.19
C ASP A 120 -4.55 4.37 -15.52
N PRO A 121 -4.18 5.16 -14.49
CA PRO A 121 -3.80 6.56 -14.69
C PRO A 121 -2.47 6.66 -15.44
N THR A 122 -2.36 7.66 -16.31
CA THR A 122 -1.07 8.05 -16.92
C THR A 122 -0.08 8.52 -15.84
N ALA A 123 1.18 8.68 -16.21
CA ALA A 123 2.19 9.20 -15.29
C ALA A 123 1.82 10.60 -14.79
N GLU A 124 1.34 11.48 -15.69
CA GLU A 124 0.90 12.84 -15.39
C GLU A 124 -0.32 12.85 -14.45
N GLU A 125 -1.31 11.98 -14.69
CA GLU A 125 -2.47 11.84 -13.80
C GLU A 125 -2.05 11.39 -12.39
N ARG A 126 -1.05 10.49 -12.28
CA ARG A 126 -0.50 10.09 -10.98
C ARG A 126 0.21 11.24 -10.27
N VAL A 127 0.97 12.07 -11.00
CA VAL A 127 1.56 13.29 -10.42
C VAL A 127 0.45 14.20 -9.88
N GLY A 128 -0.67 14.34 -10.59
CA GLY A 128 -1.82 15.10 -10.13
C GLY A 128 -2.44 14.56 -8.82
N VAL A 129 -2.51 13.22 -8.68
CA VAL A 129 -2.96 12.57 -7.42
C VAL A 129 -1.99 12.88 -6.28
N TYR A 130 -0.68 12.82 -6.52
CA TYR A 130 0.34 13.11 -5.50
C TYR A 130 0.35 14.59 -5.10
N LEU A 131 0.14 15.47 -6.08
CA LEU A 131 -0.01 16.90 -5.83
C LEU A 131 -1.25 17.21 -4.97
N THR A 132 -2.36 16.50 -5.21
CA THR A 132 -3.57 16.61 -4.38
C THR A 132 -3.29 16.26 -2.91
N LEU A 133 -2.53 15.20 -2.66
CA LEU A 133 -2.08 14.84 -1.31
C LEU A 133 -1.21 15.93 -0.69
N CYS A 134 -0.29 16.51 -1.45
CA CYS A 134 0.50 17.67 -1.03
C CYS A 134 -0.39 18.85 -0.64
N GLY A 135 -1.44 19.13 -1.43
CA GLY A 135 -2.42 20.17 -1.14
C GLY A 135 -3.11 19.98 0.21
N PHE A 136 -3.53 18.75 0.54
CA PHE A 136 -4.10 18.44 1.85
C PHE A 136 -3.13 18.66 3.01
N PHE A 137 -1.84 18.42 2.81
CA PHE A 137 -0.81 18.74 3.80
C PHE A 137 -0.70 20.24 4.02
N LYS A 138 -0.67 21.04 2.95
CA LYS A 138 -0.61 22.51 3.01
C LYS A 138 -1.86 23.08 3.72
N GLU A 139 -3.04 22.54 3.41
CA GLU A 139 -4.29 22.94 4.04
C GLU A 139 -4.29 22.63 5.56
N HIS A 140 -3.88 21.42 5.95
CA HIS A 140 -3.94 20.96 7.33
C HIS A 140 -2.82 21.53 8.21
N PHE A 141 -1.57 21.57 7.71
CA PHE A 141 -0.39 21.99 8.48
C PHE A 141 0.10 23.40 8.13
N ARG A 142 -0.58 24.11 7.25
CA ARG A 142 -0.19 25.37 6.62
C ARG A 142 0.92 25.21 5.55
N ALA A 143 1.02 26.21 4.67
CA ALA A 143 2.06 26.29 3.63
C ALA A 143 3.29 27.08 4.08
N ASP A 144 3.62 27.06 5.39
CA ASP A 144 4.80 27.68 5.97
C ASP A 144 5.94 26.67 6.17
N GLU A 145 7.09 27.14 6.68
CA GLU A 145 8.26 26.30 6.92
C GLU A 145 8.00 25.12 7.85
N LEU A 146 7.14 25.30 8.87
CA LEU A 146 6.77 24.20 9.78
C LEU A 146 5.89 23.17 9.08
N GLY A 147 4.95 23.61 8.25
CA GLY A 147 4.13 22.74 7.41
C GLY A 147 4.98 21.98 6.41
N LYS A 148 5.95 22.65 5.74
CA LYS A 148 6.91 22.00 4.82
C LYS A 148 7.73 20.94 5.55
N LYS A 149 8.23 21.22 6.74
CA LYS A 149 8.98 20.24 7.53
C LYS A 149 8.15 18.98 7.82
N ARG A 150 6.91 19.11 8.28
CA ARG A 150 6.02 17.98 8.56
C ARG A 150 5.68 17.18 7.30
N TYR A 151 5.46 17.86 6.19
CA TYR A 151 5.26 17.25 4.89
C TYR A 151 6.47 16.43 4.46
N MET A 152 7.68 16.98 4.56
CA MET A 152 8.94 16.30 4.20
C MET A 152 9.30 15.14 5.13
N GLU A 153 8.80 15.10 6.37
CA GLU A 153 8.92 13.92 7.26
C GLU A 153 8.04 12.75 6.81
N PHE A 154 6.96 13.01 6.06
CA PHE A 154 5.99 12.00 5.64
C PHE A 154 6.08 11.62 4.16
N MET A 155 6.15 12.60 3.27
CA MET A 155 5.93 12.38 1.84
C MET A 155 7.01 11.53 1.17
N PRO A 156 8.33 11.68 1.45
CA PRO A 156 9.35 10.78 0.92
C PRO A 156 9.12 9.31 1.32
N TRP A 157 8.72 9.07 2.58
CA TRP A 157 8.34 7.75 3.04
C TRP A 157 7.12 7.20 2.26
N HIS A 158 6.12 8.03 1.98
CA HIS A 158 4.95 7.62 1.21
C HIS A 158 5.30 7.29 -0.24
N PHE A 159 6.24 8.00 -0.86
CA PHE A 159 6.74 7.65 -2.20
C PHE A 159 7.32 6.23 -2.25
N GLY A 160 7.85 5.70 -1.15
CA GLY A 160 8.25 4.30 -1.02
C GLY A 160 7.08 3.29 -1.22
N PHE A 161 5.83 3.76 -1.25
CA PHE A 161 4.67 2.99 -1.68
C PHE A 161 4.23 3.36 -3.09
N PHE A 162 4.18 4.64 -3.45
CA PHE A 162 3.79 5.09 -4.79
C PHE A 162 4.66 4.48 -5.89
N CYS A 163 5.97 4.36 -5.67
CA CYS A 163 6.91 3.77 -6.63
C CYS A 163 6.63 2.29 -6.93
N ARG A 164 5.85 1.60 -6.10
CA ARG A 164 5.44 0.20 -6.29
C ARG A 164 4.22 0.04 -7.19
N TYR A 165 3.59 1.12 -7.60
CA TYR A 165 2.45 1.02 -8.49
C TYR A 165 2.85 0.38 -9.83
N ARG A 166 2.03 -0.58 -10.24
CA ARG A 166 2.06 -1.21 -11.57
C ARG A 166 0.61 -1.39 -12.02
N PRO A 167 0.30 -1.26 -13.31
CA PRO A 167 -0.98 -1.69 -13.85
C PRO A 167 -1.18 -3.20 -13.61
N LEU A 168 -2.34 -3.57 -13.10
CA LEU A 168 -2.67 -4.96 -12.78
C LEU A 168 -4.05 -5.31 -13.36
N PRO A 169 -4.21 -5.36 -14.70
CA PRO A 169 -5.49 -5.61 -15.33
C PRO A 169 -6.06 -6.99 -14.95
N GLU A 170 -7.37 -7.06 -14.64
CA GLU A 170 -8.05 -8.29 -14.24
C GLU A 170 -7.92 -9.40 -15.30
N THR A 171 -7.93 -9.03 -16.58
CA THR A 171 -7.78 -9.97 -17.68
C THR A 171 -6.45 -10.74 -17.66
N VAL A 172 -5.42 -10.18 -17.03
CA VAL A 172 -4.08 -10.78 -16.90
C VAL A 172 -3.88 -11.40 -15.52
N TYR A 173 -4.27 -10.69 -14.47
CA TYR A 173 -3.92 -11.04 -13.09
C TYR A 173 -5.07 -11.64 -12.29
N GLY A 174 -6.32 -11.60 -12.81
CA GLY A 174 -7.50 -11.98 -12.06
C GLY A 174 -7.52 -13.44 -11.61
N ALA A 175 -7.07 -14.38 -12.45
CA ALA A 175 -6.98 -15.79 -12.10
C ALA A 175 -5.96 -16.01 -10.97
N MET A 176 -4.76 -15.43 -11.11
CA MET A 176 -3.70 -15.54 -10.10
C MET A 176 -4.09 -14.90 -8.77
N ALA A 177 -4.78 -13.75 -8.78
CA ALA A 177 -5.22 -13.05 -7.59
C ALA A 177 -6.24 -13.83 -6.73
N ARG A 178 -6.93 -14.82 -7.32
CA ARG A 178 -7.81 -15.73 -6.58
C ARG A 178 -7.00 -16.71 -5.73
N GLU A 179 -5.88 -17.18 -6.25
CA GLU A 179 -5.00 -18.16 -5.60
C GLU A 179 -3.98 -17.49 -4.69
N HIS A 180 -3.36 -16.41 -5.17
CA HIS A 180 -2.29 -15.70 -4.48
C HIS A 180 -2.55 -14.20 -4.44
N PRO A 181 -2.51 -13.54 -3.27
CA PRO A 181 -2.66 -12.10 -3.16
C PRO A 181 -1.54 -11.35 -3.92
N LEU A 182 -1.89 -10.39 -4.75
CA LEU A 182 -0.94 -9.63 -5.54
C LEU A 182 0.04 -8.81 -4.68
N LEU A 183 -0.41 -8.33 -3.52
CA LEU A 183 0.45 -7.64 -2.54
C LEU A 183 1.57 -8.52 -1.97
N GLN A 184 1.41 -9.84 -1.94
CA GLN A 184 2.41 -10.78 -1.44
C GLN A 184 3.31 -11.31 -2.55
N THR A 185 2.82 -11.30 -3.78
CA THR A 185 3.59 -11.71 -4.93
C THR A 185 4.72 -10.70 -5.10
N ARG A 186 5.96 -11.16 -5.01
CA ARG A 186 7.09 -10.41 -5.55
C ARG A 186 6.87 -10.42 -7.05
N LEU A 187 6.40 -9.32 -7.61
CA LEU A 187 6.02 -9.22 -9.04
C LEU A 187 7.13 -9.72 -9.98
N GLY A 188 8.41 -9.62 -9.57
CA GLY A 188 9.55 -10.16 -10.29
C GLY A 188 9.67 -11.70 -10.33
N VAL A 189 8.83 -12.45 -9.59
CA VAL A 189 8.86 -13.93 -9.59
C VAL A 189 7.74 -14.50 -10.47
N VAL A 190 6.73 -13.69 -10.81
CA VAL A 190 5.55 -14.10 -11.59
C VAL A 190 5.58 -13.52 -13.01
N GLU A 191 6.72 -13.05 -13.47
CA GLU A 191 6.91 -12.67 -14.88
C GLU A 191 6.79 -13.89 -15.80
N SER A 192 5.54 -14.28 -16.05
CA SER A 192 5.26 -15.08 -17.25
C SER A 192 5.52 -14.21 -18.49
N ALA A 193 5.90 -14.83 -19.62
CA ALA A 193 6.10 -14.11 -20.87
C ALA A 193 4.88 -13.24 -21.29
N ALA A 194 3.66 -13.59 -20.85
CA ALA A 194 2.45 -12.81 -21.05
C ALA A 194 2.44 -11.49 -20.24
N ILE A 195 2.98 -11.50 -19.02
CA ILE A 195 3.12 -10.33 -18.16
C ILE A 195 4.18 -9.38 -18.72
N ALA A 196 5.35 -9.94 -19.13
CA ALA A 196 6.40 -9.19 -19.79
C ALA A 196 5.91 -8.55 -21.11
N ALA A 197 5.05 -9.24 -21.87
CA ALA A 197 4.45 -8.71 -23.09
C ALA A 197 3.40 -7.60 -22.81
N ALA A 198 2.67 -7.66 -21.70
CA ALA A 198 1.76 -6.59 -21.27
C ALA A 198 2.53 -5.37 -20.73
N GLU A 199 3.69 -5.57 -20.11
CA GLU A 199 4.62 -4.51 -19.66
C GLU A 199 5.54 -3.98 -20.77
N SER A 200 5.55 -4.57 -21.97
CA SER A 200 6.36 -4.15 -23.11
C SER A 200 5.96 -2.80 -23.73
N ARG A 201 4.97 -2.10 -23.16
CA ARG A 201 4.89 -0.65 -23.28
C ARG A 201 6.22 -0.08 -22.81
N ARG A 202 7.00 0.45 -23.74
CA ARG A 202 8.19 1.22 -23.39
C ARG A 202 7.76 2.35 -22.45
N LEU A 203 8.06 2.20 -21.15
CA LEU A 203 7.70 3.18 -20.13
C LEU A 203 8.24 4.55 -20.53
N SER A 204 7.43 5.58 -20.39
CA SER A 204 7.89 6.96 -20.55
C SER A 204 8.99 7.26 -19.51
N PRO A 205 9.86 8.24 -19.76
CA PRO A 205 10.83 8.67 -18.75
C PRO A 205 10.17 9.03 -17.41
N LEU A 206 8.99 9.66 -17.45
CA LEU A 206 8.22 9.99 -16.25
C LEU A 206 7.69 8.74 -15.53
N ASP A 207 7.22 7.71 -16.27
CA ASP A 207 6.84 6.42 -15.66
C ASP A 207 8.02 5.76 -14.96
N ARG A 208 9.21 5.81 -15.57
CA ARG A 208 10.44 5.26 -14.99
C ARG A 208 10.82 6.00 -13.72
N LEU A 209 10.80 7.34 -13.73
CA LEU A 209 11.08 8.18 -12.59
C LEU A 209 10.15 7.86 -11.40
N LEU A 210 8.85 7.72 -11.65
CA LEU A 210 7.87 7.39 -10.62
C LEU A 210 8.02 5.97 -10.06
N ARG A 211 8.89 5.13 -10.63
CA ARG A 211 9.18 3.76 -10.17
C ARG A 211 10.50 3.61 -9.44
N VAL A 212 11.31 4.66 -9.36
CA VAL A 212 12.57 4.67 -8.61
C VAL A 212 12.31 4.43 -7.13
N GLU A 213 13.05 3.51 -6.51
CA GLU A 213 12.87 3.10 -5.10
C GLU A 213 13.86 3.79 -4.14
N LEU A 214 14.67 4.75 -4.62
CA LEU A 214 15.67 5.44 -3.84
C LEU A 214 15.11 6.61 -3.01
N GLU A 215 15.55 6.71 -1.77
CA GLU A 215 15.10 7.75 -0.83
C GLU A 215 15.45 9.16 -1.32
N GLU A 216 16.61 9.36 -1.94
CA GLU A 216 17.00 10.65 -2.54
C GLU A 216 16.01 11.08 -3.62
N CYS A 217 15.63 10.16 -4.52
CA CYS A 217 14.61 10.44 -5.54
C CYS A 217 13.28 10.84 -4.89
N HIS A 218 12.81 10.07 -3.90
CA HIS A 218 11.57 10.35 -3.19
C HIS A 218 11.58 11.72 -2.51
N ALA A 219 12.70 12.14 -1.93
CA ALA A 219 12.85 13.46 -1.33
C ALA A 219 12.74 14.56 -2.39
N ARG A 220 13.43 14.43 -3.52
CA ARG A 220 13.38 15.43 -4.61
C ARG A 220 11.98 15.52 -5.25
N LEU A 221 11.30 14.40 -5.47
CA LEU A 221 9.91 14.39 -5.94
C LEU A 221 8.98 15.10 -4.95
N SER A 222 9.18 14.88 -3.65
CA SER A 222 8.39 15.54 -2.60
C SER A 222 8.60 17.04 -2.58
N GLU A 223 9.84 17.51 -2.70
CA GLU A 223 10.16 18.96 -2.82
C GLU A 223 9.50 19.58 -4.04
N ALA A 224 9.60 18.93 -5.21
CA ALA A 224 9.00 19.39 -6.44
C ALA A 224 7.46 19.52 -6.34
N LEU A 225 6.76 18.59 -5.69
CA LEU A 225 5.32 18.70 -5.43
C LEU A 225 5.00 19.88 -4.51
N TRP A 226 5.83 20.13 -3.50
CA TRP A 226 5.64 21.28 -2.62
C TRP A 226 5.81 22.59 -3.37
N ASP A 227 6.83 22.69 -4.22
CA ASP A 227 7.20 23.90 -4.96
C ASP A 227 6.31 24.14 -6.20
N ALA A 228 5.54 23.13 -6.63
CA ALA A 228 4.57 23.26 -7.73
C ALA A 228 3.34 24.11 -7.37
N ASP A 229 3.14 24.43 -6.10
CA ASP A 229 2.10 25.33 -5.59
C ASP A 229 0.66 25.03 -6.11
N ALA A 230 0.27 23.77 -6.04
CA ALA A 230 -1.01 23.23 -6.51
C ALA A 230 -1.24 23.31 -8.04
N ASP A 231 -0.23 23.62 -8.84
CA ASP A 231 -0.27 23.62 -10.29
C ASP A 231 0.16 22.25 -10.86
N PRO A 232 -0.76 21.45 -11.44
CA PRO A 232 -0.43 20.12 -11.99
C PRO A 232 0.56 20.20 -13.17
N GLY A 233 0.46 21.21 -14.03
CA GLY A 233 1.37 21.39 -15.16
C GLY A 233 2.80 21.64 -14.67
N ARG A 234 2.95 22.55 -13.70
CA ARG A 234 4.24 22.81 -13.08
C ARG A 234 4.82 21.60 -12.35
N ALA A 235 3.99 20.81 -11.67
CA ALA A 235 4.45 19.58 -11.03
C ALA A 235 5.03 18.60 -12.05
N VAL A 236 4.33 18.40 -13.18
CA VAL A 236 4.81 17.55 -14.27
C VAL A 236 6.12 18.10 -14.86
N GLU A 237 6.20 19.40 -15.16
CA GLU A 237 7.43 20.04 -15.67
C GLU A 237 8.64 19.82 -14.74
N LEU A 238 8.44 19.98 -13.43
CA LEU A 238 9.50 19.76 -12.44
C LEU A 238 9.96 18.29 -12.39
N PHE A 239 9.03 17.34 -12.56
CA PHE A 239 9.37 15.91 -12.62
C PHE A 239 10.08 15.57 -13.94
N GLU A 240 9.59 16.07 -15.08
CA GLU A 240 10.21 15.87 -16.39
C GLU A 240 11.63 16.44 -16.45
N ALA A 241 11.90 17.57 -15.79
CA ALA A 241 13.25 18.09 -15.68
C ALA A 241 14.23 17.08 -15.07
N MET A 242 13.80 16.30 -14.07
CA MET A 242 14.62 15.24 -13.46
C MET A 242 14.86 14.05 -14.40
N THR A 243 14.05 13.90 -15.46
CA THR A 243 14.27 12.87 -16.48
C THR A 243 15.27 13.29 -17.57
N THR A 244 15.64 14.57 -17.61
CA THR A 244 16.51 15.15 -18.65
C THR A 244 17.80 15.74 -18.10
N ASP A 245 17.91 15.95 -16.78
CA ASP A 245 19.09 16.54 -16.12
C ASP A 245 20.16 15.49 -15.72
N GLY A 246 19.95 14.21 -16.08
CA GLY A 246 20.82 13.07 -15.73
C GLY A 246 20.51 12.45 -14.36
N SER A 247 19.53 12.94 -13.61
CA SER A 247 19.15 12.40 -12.31
C SER A 247 18.55 11.01 -12.43
N LEU A 248 17.64 10.79 -13.39
CA LEU A 248 16.96 9.51 -13.58
C LEU A 248 17.96 8.39 -13.89
N GLU A 249 18.88 8.58 -14.83
CA GLU A 249 19.89 7.61 -15.21
C GLU A 249 20.78 7.25 -14.03
N ARG A 250 21.22 8.24 -13.25
CA ARG A 250 22.04 8.05 -12.06
C ARG A 250 21.30 7.20 -11.02
N TRP A 251 20.05 7.49 -10.74
CA TRP A 251 19.25 6.72 -9.76
C TRP A 251 18.98 5.28 -10.23
N GLU A 252 18.68 5.07 -11.51
CA GLU A 252 18.50 3.72 -12.05
C GLU A 252 19.79 2.89 -12.01
N ASP A 253 20.95 3.52 -12.23
CA ASP A 253 22.26 2.87 -12.10
C ASP A 253 22.54 2.48 -10.64
N GLU A 254 22.24 3.36 -9.71
CA GLU A 254 22.39 3.12 -8.27
C GLU A 254 21.50 1.97 -7.79
N GLU A 255 20.22 1.94 -8.18
CA GLU A 255 19.32 0.82 -7.88
C GLU A 255 19.81 -0.50 -8.45
N ARG A 256 20.32 -0.49 -9.67
CA ARG A 256 20.91 -1.70 -10.27
C ARG A 256 22.09 -2.20 -9.47
N ALA A 257 22.96 -1.30 -9.02
CA ALA A 257 24.11 -1.63 -8.19
C ALA A 257 23.69 -2.18 -6.81
N GLU A 258 22.66 -1.59 -6.17
CA GLU A 258 22.14 -2.10 -4.90
C GLU A 258 21.49 -3.48 -5.02
N ARG A 259 20.70 -3.70 -6.06
CA ARG A 259 20.08 -5.00 -6.35
C ARG A 259 21.12 -6.08 -6.67
N ALA A 260 22.22 -5.72 -7.34
CA ALA A 260 23.32 -6.64 -7.59
C ALA A 260 24.03 -7.03 -6.29
N ARG A 261 24.33 -6.05 -5.42
CA ARG A 261 24.93 -6.29 -4.10
C ARG A 261 24.05 -7.16 -3.19
N SER A 262 22.74 -6.96 -3.20
CA SER A 262 21.79 -7.73 -2.38
C SER A 262 21.59 -9.19 -2.84
N ARG A 263 21.98 -9.51 -4.07
CA ARG A 263 21.92 -10.87 -4.65
C ARG A 263 23.20 -11.67 -4.46
N ASP A 264 24.29 -11.04 -4.06
CA ASP A 264 25.57 -11.68 -3.79
C ASP A 264 25.62 -12.11 -2.31
N PRO A 265 25.58 -13.44 -1.98
CA PRO A 265 25.62 -13.92 -0.60
C PRO A 265 26.94 -13.64 0.11
N ASP A 266 28.04 -13.47 -0.62
CA ASP A 266 29.38 -13.27 -0.05
C ASP A 266 29.68 -11.79 0.31
N ALA A 267 28.93 -10.84 -0.23
CA ALA A 267 29.11 -9.41 0.08
C ALA A 267 28.73 -9.05 1.53
N SER A 268 28.00 -9.93 2.24
CA SER A 268 27.54 -9.69 3.62
C SER A 268 28.54 -10.12 4.71
N ILE A 269 29.63 -10.83 4.36
CA ILE A 269 30.59 -11.35 5.35
C ILE A 269 31.72 -10.35 5.66
N GLY A 270 31.91 -9.32 4.83
CA GLY A 270 33.01 -8.36 4.96
C GLY A 270 32.78 -7.12 5.82
N ALA A 271 31.59 -6.86 6.33
CA ALA A 271 31.25 -5.62 7.02
C ALA A 271 31.04 -5.75 8.55
N GLY A 272 31.36 -6.92 9.13
CA GLY A 272 31.01 -7.29 10.53
C GLY A 272 32.07 -7.10 11.58
N ASP A 273 33.35 -6.78 11.26
CA ASP A 273 34.45 -6.87 12.22
C ASP A 273 35.27 -5.58 12.49
N ALA A 274 34.68 -4.42 12.33
CA ALA A 274 35.42 -3.17 12.56
C ALA A 274 34.70 -2.13 13.44
N VAL A 275 33.94 -2.55 14.48
CA VAL A 275 33.63 -1.65 15.62
C VAL A 275 33.32 -2.48 16.87
N ARG A 276 34.34 -2.96 17.58
CA ARG A 276 34.40 -3.11 19.03
C ARG A 276 35.89 -3.16 19.43
N GLY A 277 36.38 -2.02 19.75
CA GLY A 277 37.60 -1.78 20.48
C GLY A 277 37.37 -0.59 21.38
#